data_c114c0c24caf6ef5499f1001b8e0abb4
#
_entry.id   c114c0c24caf6ef5499f1001b8e0abb4
#
_cell.length_a   1.000
_cell.length_b   1.000
_cell.length_c   1.000
_cell.angle_alpha   90.00
_cell.angle_beta   90.00
_cell.angle_gamma   90.00
#
_symmetry.space_group_name_H-M   'P 1'
#
loop_
_entity.id
_entity.type
_entity.pdbx_description
1 polymer ?
#
loop_
_entity_poly.entity_id
_entity_poly.type
_entity_poly.pdbx_seq_one_letter_code
_entity_poly.pdbx_strand_id
1 'polypeptide(L)'
;MSVTLHTTQGDLKVELFCEAVPQTAENFLALCACGAYNNTPFHRLIAGFMVQGGDISLGPAAHQTSTKPMLDFEIPKGGTSIYHPAAMNQEIHLPSLRHNARGILSMASRPVKDRTAPGSQGATGTTINGSQFFITFVPAPHLDGASTVFGKVLNLTAQDEGGDVLANLEKANVKVDKKGKVSQPKEGDDFESFKINNVTIHANPFAK
;
A
#
# COMPACT_ATOMS: atom_id res chain seq x y z
N MET A 1 4.09 -15.59 -6.16
CA MET A 1 3.53 -15.44 -4.81
C MET A 1 2.22 -14.71 -4.87
N SER A 2 1.23 -15.05 -4.02
CA SER A 2 -0.05 -14.36 -4.07
C SER A 2 -0.63 -14.10 -2.68
N VAL A 3 -1.33 -12.99 -2.58
CA VAL A 3 -2.14 -12.61 -1.43
C VAL A 3 -3.52 -12.18 -1.90
N THR A 4 -4.52 -12.26 -1.01
CA THR A 4 -5.82 -11.64 -1.23
C THR A 4 -6.01 -10.52 -0.22
N LEU A 5 -6.19 -9.29 -0.71
CA LEU A 5 -6.62 -8.16 0.11
C LEU A 5 -8.17 -8.19 0.14
N HIS A 6 -8.75 -8.53 1.28
CA HIS A 6 -10.19 -8.47 1.48
C HIS A 6 -10.59 -7.03 1.78
N THR A 7 -11.22 -6.38 0.82
CA THR A 7 -11.60 -4.97 0.95
C THR A 7 -13.11 -4.80 1.14
N THR A 8 -13.53 -3.62 1.49
CA THR A 8 -14.97 -3.27 1.55
C THR A 8 -15.66 -3.28 0.18
N GLN A 9 -14.88 -3.29 -0.92
CA GLN A 9 -15.37 -3.31 -2.31
C GLN A 9 -15.21 -4.68 -2.98
N GLY A 10 -14.74 -5.68 -2.23
CA GLY A 10 -14.48 -7.05 -2.69
C GLY A 10 -13.02 -7.47 -2.53
N ASP A 11 -12.70 -8.65 -3.02
CA ASP A 11 -11.42 -9.32 -2.84
C ASP A 11 -10.47 -9.02 -3.99
N LEU A 12 -9.34 -8.37 -3.71
CA LEU A 12 -8.26 -8.15 -4.66
C LEU A 12 -7.23 -9.27 -4.56
N LYS A 13 -7.12 -10.10 -5.59
CA LYS A 13 -6.08 -11.12 -5.72
C LYS A 13 -4.83 -10.48 -6.31
N VAL A 14 -3.71 -10.56 -5.61
CA VAL A 14 -2.45 -9.90 -5.96
C VAL A 14 -1.34 -10.92 -6.11
N GLU A 15 -0.59 -10.83 -7.21
CA GLU A 15 0.70 -11.50 -7.39
C GLU A 15 1.83 -10.57 -6.94
N LEU A 16 2.80 -11.11 -6.16
CA LEU A 16 3.97 -10.39 -5.70
C LEU A 16 5.23 -10.86 -6.43
N PHE A 17 6.11 -9.94 -6.76
CA PHE A 17 7.35 -10.17 -7.51
C PHE A 17 8.54 -10.39 -6.55
N CYS A 18 8.45 -11.44 -5.70
CA CYS A 18 9.40 -11.69 -4.60
C CYS A 18 10.85 -11.87 -5.04
N GLU A 19 11.09 -12.43 -6.23
CA GLU A 19 12.47 -12.62 -6.75
C GLU A 19 13.06 -11.31 -7.30
N ALA A 20 12.20 -10.45 -7.84
CA ALA A 20 12.63 -9.22 -8.49
C ALA A 20 12.88 -8.08 -7.49
N VAL A 21 12.09 -8.02 -6.43
CA VAL A 21 12.15 -6.98 -5.38
C VAL A 21 11.98 -7.62 -3.99
N PRO A 22 12.97 -8.44 -3.57
CA PRO A 22 12.84 -9.28 -2.38
C PRO A 22 12.63 -8.51 -1.09
N GLN A 23 13.31 -7.38 -0.89
CA GLN A 23 13.17 -6.58 0.32
C GLN A 23 11.77 -5.95 0.45
N THR A 24 11.24 -5.43 -0.65
CA THR A 24 9.90 -4.84 -0.69
C THR A 24 8.82 -5.92 -0.50
N ALA A 25 8.98 -7.07 -1.15
CA ALA A 25 8.05 -8.19 -1.02
C ALA A 25 8.05 -8.79 0.40
N GLU A 26 9.22 -8.96 1.02
CA GLU A 26 9.35 -9.41 2.41
C GLU A 26 8.67 -8.43 3.36
N ASN A 27 8.94 -7.13 3.23
CA ASN A 27 8.29 -6.10 4.04
C ASN A 27 6.75 -6.18 3.93
N PHE A 28 6.23 -6.24 2.71
CA PHE A 28 4.79 -6.30 2.49
C PHE A 28 4.17 -7.56 3.08
N LEU A 29 4.78 -8.74 2.84
CA LEU A 29 4.30 -10.03 3.37
C LEU A 29 4.37 -10.10 4.90
N ALA A 30 5.42 -9.58 5.50
CA ALA A 30 5.55 -9.54 6.95
C ALA A 30 4.48 -8.64 7.59
N LEU A 31 4.20 -7.46 7.00
CA LEU A 31 3.13 -6.58 7.44
C LEU A 31 1.73 -7.21 7.23
N CYS A 32 1.54 -8.02 6.18
CA CYS A 32 0.33 -8.83 6.02
C CYS A 32 0.21 -9.90 7.11
N ALA A 33 1.29 -10.65 7.37
CA ALA A 33 1.31 -11.75 8.32
C ALA A 33 1.04 -11.31 9.77
N CYS A 34 1.59 -10.16 10.18
CA CYS A 34 1.31 -9.60 11.51
C CYS A 34 -0.04 -8.89 11.60
N GLY A 35 -0.79 -8.79 10.48
CA GLY A 35 -2.10 -8.13 10.43
C GLY A 35 -2.03 -6.60 10.51
N ALA A 36 -0.88 -6.00 10.20
CA ALA A 36 -0.71 -4.55 10.26
C ALA A 36 -1.63 -3.79 9.28
N TYR A 37 -1.99 -4.41 8.17
CA TYR A 37 -2.92 -3.84 7.19
C TYR A 37 -4.40 -4.05 7.53
N ASN A 38 -4.73 -4.86 8.53
CA ASN A 38 -6.13 -5.13 8.88
C ASN A 38 -6.83 -3.86 9.36
N ASN A 39 -8.02 -3.61 8.79
CA ASN A 39 -8.82 -2.42 9.04
C ASN A 39 -8.13 -1.08 8.74
N THR A 40 -7.11 -1.07 7.87
CA THR A 40 -6.50 0.18 7.40
C THR A 40 -7.27 0.77 6.23
N PRO A 41 -7.50 2.11 6.21
CA PRO A 41 -8.24 2.74 5.14
C PRO A 41 -7.41 2.88 3.86
N PHE A 42 -8.08 2.86 2.71
CA PHE A 42 -7.59 3.54 1.54
C PHE A 42 -7.79 5.05 1.77
N HIS A 43 -6.72 5.74 2.04
CA HIS A 43 -6.77 7.15 2.47
C HIS A 43 -6.65 8.14 1.31
N ARG A 44 -6.37 7.66 0.08
CA ARG A 44 -6.31 8.49 -1.11
C ARG A 44 -6.85 7.76 -2.33
N LEU A 45 -7.76 8.42 -3.07
CA LEU A 45 -8.36 7.94 -4.31
C LEU A 45 -8.30 9.04 -5.35
N ILE A 46 -7.72 8.75 -6.50
CA ILE A 46 -7.73 9.62 -7.68
C ILE A 46 -8.27 8.80 -8.84
N ALA A 47 -9.54 9.00 -9.17
CA ALA A 47 -10.18 8.32 -10.29
C ALA A 47 -9.40 8.59 -11.59
N GLY A 48 -9.27 7.56 -12.43
CA GLY A 48 -8.44 7.60 -13.64
C GLY A 48 -6.93 7.60 -13.39
N PHE A 49 -6.49 7.39 -12.13
CA PHE A 49 -5.06 7.30 -11.83
C PHE A 49 -4.74 6.16 -10.86
N MET A 50 -5.07 6.27 -9.56
CA MET A 50 -4.71 5.26 -8.57
C MET A 50 -5.53 5.32 -7.28
N VAL A 51 -5.51 4.23 -6.51
CA VAL A 51 -5.91 4.18 -5.10
C VAL A 51 -4.70 3.90 -4.23
N GLN A 52 -4.56 4.61 -3.09
CA GLN A 52 -3.45 4.47 -2.14
C GLN A 52 -3.96 4.08 -0.76
N GLY A 53 -3.32 3.09 -0.19
CA GLY A 53 -3.61 2.55 1.14
C GLY A 53 -2.34 2.13 1.89
N GLY A 54 -2.51 1.25 2.87
CA GLY A 54 -1.40 0.65 3.61
C GLY A 54 -0.72 1.58 4.61
N ASP A 55 -1.33 2.70 4.97
CA ASP A 55 -0.87 3.49 6.11
C ASP A 55 -1.26 2.78 7.42
N ILE A 56 -0.35 1.98 7.95
CA ILE A 56 -0.57 1.20 9.18
C ILE A 56 -0.75 2.07 10.43
N SER A 57 -0.39 3.36 10.37
CA SER A 57 -0.63 4.31 11.46
C SER A 57 -2.11 4.71 11.60
N LEU A 58 -2.92 4.41 10.59
CA LEU A 58 -4.36 4.67 10.57
C LEU A 58 -5.19 3.45 10.96
N GLY A 59 -4.55 2.31 11.19
CA GLY A 59 -5.21 1.07 11.57
C GLY A 59 -5.10 0.75 13.06
N PRO A 60 -5.80 -0.29 13.52
CA PRO A 60 -5.75 -0.73 14.92
C PRO A 60 -4.35 -1.14 15.40
N ALA A 61 -3.47 -1.58 14.50
CA ALA A 61 -2.10 -1.96 14.84
C ALA A 61 -1.30 -0.81 15.47
N ALA A 62 -1.60 0.44 15.12
CA ALA A 62 -0.95 1.61 15.69
C ALA A 62 -1.32 1.88 17.17
N HIS A 63 -2.43 1.30 17.64
CA HIS A 63 -2.95 1.53 18.99
C HIS A 63 -2.84 0.30 19.89
N GLN A 64 -2.30 -0.82 19.37
CA GLN A 64 -2.11 -2.04 20.14
C GLN A 64 -0.74 -2.01 20.82
N THR A 65 -0.74 -1.84 22.14
CA THR A 65 0.44 -2.12 22.98
C THR A 65 0.72 -3.63 22.96
N SER A 66 1.82 -4.00 22.31
CA SER A 66 2.66 -5.18 22.57
C SER A 66 2.03 -6.57 22.69
N THR A 67 1.21 -7.03 21.76
CA THR A 67 0.87 -8.46 21.74
C THR A 67 1.38 -9.23 20.50
N LYS A 68 2.10 -8.57 19.58
CA LYS A 68 2.67 -9.22 18.38
C LYS A 68 4.15 -8.89 18.22
N PRO A 69 5.03 -9.92 18.18
CA PRO A 69 6.49 -9.76 18.23
C PRO A 69 7.12 -9.04 17.02
N MET A 70 6.38 -8.83 15.92
CA MET A 70 6.95 -8.22 14.72
C MET A 70 6.83 -6.68 14.65
N LEU A 71 6.05 -6.06 15.52
CA LEU A 71 5.91 -4.60 15.59
C LEU A 71 6.11 -4.12 17.02
N ASP A 72 7.25 -4.44 17.61
CA ASP A 72 7.64 -4.04 18.97
C ASP A 72 8.20 -2.59 18.99
N PHE A 73 7.61 -1.72 18.19
CA PHE A 73 7.96 -0.30 18.13
C PHE A 73 6.73 0.56 17.84
N GLU A 74 6.79 1.82 18.26
CA GLU A 74 5.76 2.82 17.96
C GLU A 74 5.69 3.08 16.45
N ILE A 75 4.49 2.93 15.87
CA ILE A 75 4.27 3.15 14.44
C ILE A 75 4.21 4.67 14.17
N PRO A 76 5.17 5.24 13.44
CA PRO A 76 5.16 6.66 13.15
C PRO A 76 4.02 7.01 12.19
N LYS A 77 3.55 8.26 12.26
CA LYS A 77 2.56 8.80 11.32
C LYS A 77 2.99 8.59 9.87
N GLY A 78 2.10 8.01 9.07
CA GLY A 78 2.38 7.63 7.69
C GLY A 78 2.95 6.23 7.54
N GLY A 79 2.95 5.44 8.62
CA GLY A 79 3.45 4.07 8.62
C GLY A 79 4.97 3.96 8.50
N THR A 80 5.46 2.73 8.52
CA THR A 80 6.90 2.42 8.40
C THR A 80 7.07 1.00 7.86
N SER A 81 8.33 0.61 7.54
CA SER A 81 8.67 -0.75 7.16
C SER A 81 8.99 -1.61 8.38
N ILE A 82 9.07 -2.93 8.19
CA ILE A 82 9.53 -3.88 9.21
C ILE A 82 11.00 -3.67 9.60
N TYR A 83 11.76 -2.95 8.80
CA TYR A 83 13.17 -2.66 9.02
C TYR A 83 13.40 -1.45 9.94
N HIS A 84 12.33 -0.81 10.43
CA HIS A 84 12.45 0.32 11.34
C HIS A 84 13.36 0.01 12.55
N PRO A 85 14.26 0.93 12.96
CA PRO A 85 14.44 2.31 12.49
C PRO A 85 15.25 2.50 11.21
N ALA A 86 15.78 1.42 10.62
CA ALA A 86 16.49 1.52 9.36
C ALA A 86 15.55 1.94 8.20
N ALA A 87 16.09 2.70 7.26
CA ALA A 87 15.36 3.09 6.07
C ALA A 87 15.29 1.90 5.09
N MET A 88 14.10 1.67 4.51
CA MET A 88 13.96 0.75 3.40
C MET A 88 14.11 1.51 2.08
N ASN A 89 15.17 1.21 1.35
CA ASN A 89 15.44 1.82 0.06
C ASN A 89 14.46 1.36 -1.02
N GLN A 90 14.40 2.11 -2.12
CA GLN A 90 13.64 1.70 -3.29
C GLN A 90 14.39 0.63 -4.09
N GLU A 91 13.68 -0.40 -4.54
CA GLU A 91 14.17 -1.41 -5.47
C GLU A 91 13.66 -1.09 -6.89
N ILE A 92 14.31 -0.14 -7.55
CA ILE A 92 13.94 0.40 -8.88
C ILE A 92 14.95 0.08 -9.98
N HIS A 93 15.83 -0.89 -9.72
CA HIS A 93 16.96 -1.24 -10.59
C HIS A 93 16.58 -2.08 -11.81
N LEU A 94 15.37 -2.67 -11.85
CA LEU A 94 14.92 -3.51 -12.94
C LEU A 94 14.06 -2.72 -13.94
N PRO A 95 14.55 -2.44 -15.16
CA PRO A 95 13.80 -1.70 -16.19
C PRO A 95 12.54 -2.41 -16.68
N SER A 96 12.40 -3.71 -16.42
CA SER A 96 11.23 -4.52 -16.77
C SER A 96 10.03 -4.27 -15.85
N LEU A 97 10.25 -3.78 -14.62
CA LEU A 97 9.20 -3.46 -13.67
C LEU A 97 8.70 -2.02 -13.91
N ARG A 98 7.58 -1.90 -14.60
CA ARG A 98 7.01 -0.63 -15.05
C ARG A 98 5.55 -0.50 -14.68
N HIS A 99 5.09 0.75 -14.60
CA HIS A 99 3.68 1.11 -14.44
C HIS A 99 2.97 1.15 -15.80
N ASN A 100 3.09 0.07 -16.58
CA ASN A 100 2.64 -0.01 -17.98
C ASN A 100 1.22 -0.56 -18.17
N ALA A 101 0.55 -0.90 -17.08
CA ALA A 101 -0.77 -1.49 -17.11
C ALA A 101 -1.65 -1.00 -15.93
N ARG A 102 -2.93 -1.28 -16.03
CA ARG A 102 -3.89 -1.22 -14.92
C ARG A 102 -3.58 -2.32 -13.91
N GLY A 103 -3.78 -2.05 -12.62
CA GLY A 103 -3.61 -3.03 -11.55
C GLY A 103 -2.16 -3.25 -11.09
N ILE A 104 -1.23 -2.37 -11.47
CA ILE A 104 0.15 -2.44 -10.95
C ILE A 104 0.17 -2.00 -9.49
N LEU A 105 0.79 -2.83 -8.65
CA LEU A 105 1.01 -2.58 -7.23
C LEU A 105 2.40 -1.98 -7.02
N SER A 106 2.48 -0.81 -6.40
CA SER A 106 3.73 -0.08 -6.23
C SER A 106 3.81 0.61 -4.87
N MET A 107 5.04 0.78 -4.34
CA MET A 107 5.25 1.44 -3.06
C MET A 107 5.06 2.95 -3.17
N ALA A 108 4.35 3.51 -2.20
CA ALA A 108 4.27 4.95 -2.03
C ALA A 108 5.48 5.43 -1.22
N SER A 109 6.50 5.90 -1.93
CA SER A 109 7.73 6.40 -1.33
C SER A 109 7.54 7.81 -0.74
N ARG A 110 8.33 8.13 0.27
CA ARG A 110 8.35 9.46 0.88
C ARG A 110 9.78 10.02 0.91
N PRO A 111 9.94 11.35 0.74
CA PRO A 111 11.26 11.96 0.86
C PRO A 111 11.76 11.88 2.31
N VAL A 112 13.06 11.60 2.47
CA VAL A 112 13.73 11.70 3.75
C VAL A 112 13.90 13.19 4.06
N LYS A 113 13.40 13.62 5.22
CA LYS A 113 13.65 14.97 5.74
C LYS A 113 14.90 14.92 6.61
N ASP A 114 15.92 15.65 6.22
CA ASP A 114 17.07 15.87 7.09
C ASP A 114 16.65 16.79 8.24
N ARG A 115 16.58 16.24 9.45
CA ARG A 115 16.25 16.98 10.67
C ARG A 115 17.50 17.55 11.36
N THR A 116 18.70 17.24 10.87
CA THR A 116 19.96 17.58 11.57
C THR A 116 20.54 18.93 11.14
N ALA A 117 20.13 19.46 9.99
CA ALA A 117 20.60 20.76 9.52
C ALA A 117 19.63 21.89 9.94
N PRO A 118 20.06 22.86 10.76
CA PRO A 118 19.26 24.02 11.12
C PRO A 118 18.83 24.80 9.86
N GLY A 119 17.51 24.94 9.65
CA GLY A 119 16.95 25.65 8.49
C GLY A 119 16.75 24.80 7.22
N SER A 120 17.10 23.51 7.21
CA SER A 120 16.82 22.64 6.08
C SER A 120 15.34 22.21 6.06
N GLN A 121 14.54 22.92 5.30
CA GLN A 121 13.22 22.43 4.84
C GLN A 121 13.36 21.52 3.61
N GLY A 122 14.60 21.16 3.22
CA GLY A 122 14.91 20.40 2.03
C GLY A 122 14.80 18.90 2.24
N ALA A 123 14.11 18.21 1.31
CA ALA A 123 14.28 16.79 1.14
C ALA A 123 15.74 16.52 0.73
N THR A 124 16.37 15.49 1.30
CA THR A 124 17.76 15.09 0.96
C THR A 124 17.93 14.57 -0.48
N GLY A 125 16.86 14.58 -1.29
CA GLY A 125 16.80 13.92 -2.59
C GLY A 125 16.62 12.41 -2.51
N THR A 126 16.77 11.83 -1.31
CA THR A 126 16.57 10.40 -1.08
C THR A 126 15.12 10.13 -0.72
N THR A 127 14.52 9.15 -1.36
CA THR A 127 13.19 8.65 -1.01
C THR A 127 13.27 7.24 -0.44
N ILE A 128 12.42 6.97 0.57
CA ILE A 128 12.36 5.68 1.23
C ILE A 128 10.95 5.10 1.16
N ASN A 129 10.87 3.80 1.18
CA ASN A 129 9.62 3.07 1.30
C ASN A 129 9.27 2.83 2.77
N GLY A 130 7.97 2.63 3.04
CA GLY A 130 7.45 2.25 4.35
C GLY A 130 6.44 1.12 4.21
N SER A 131 5.22 1.33 4.75
CA SER A 131 4.10 0.40 4.60
C SER A 131 3.13 0.79 3.49
N GLN A 132 3.09 2.07 3.08
CA GLN A 132 2.09 2.55 2.13
C GLN A 132 2.37 2.07 0.71
N PHE A 133 1.30 1.71 0.01
CA PHE A 133 1.32 1.31 -1.39
C PHE A 133 0.15 1.92 -2.15
N PHE A 134 0.24 1.89 -3.48
CA PHE A 134 -0.85 2.27 -4.36
C PHE A 134 -1.06 1.23 -5.46
N ILE A 135 -2.27 1.23 -6.03
CA ILE A 135 -2.67 0.38 -7.14
C ILE A 135 -3.14 1.28 -8.28
N THR A 136 -2.58 1.09 -9.47
CA THR A 136 -2.90 1.92 -10.64
C THR A 136 -4.22 1.53 -11.28
N PHE A 137 -5.04 2.50 -11.68
CA PHE A 137 -6.24 2.28 -12.50
C PHE A 137 -5.95 2.35 -14.02
N VAL A 138 -4.83 2.99 -14.37
CA VAL A 138 -4.37 3.16 -15.75
C VAL A 138 -2.84 3.05 -15.81
N PRO A 139 -2.22 2.87 -16.98
CA PRO A 139 -0.77 3.00 -17.13
C PRO A 139 -0.26 4.36 -16.63
N ALA A 140 0.83 4.35 -15.86
CA ALA A 140 1.41 5.54 -15.23
C ALA A 140 2.93 5.61 -15.45
N PRO A 141 3.43 5.70 -16.70
CA PRO A 141 4.86 5.61 -17.01
C PRO A 141 5.72 6.71 -16.37
N HIS A 142 5.13 7.82 -15.98
CA HIS A 142 5.82 8.90 -15.25
C HIS A 142 6.29 8.49 -13.84
N LEU A 143 5.84 7.34 -13.31
CA LEU A 143 6.28 6.76 -12.04
C LEU A 143 7.42 5.74 -12.20
N ASP A 144 7.79 5.39 -13.44
CA ASP A 144 8.87 4.45 -13.70
C ASP A 144 10.20 5.01 -13.19
N GLY A 145 10.94 4.19 -12.44
CA GLY A 145 12.17 4.61 -11.79
C GLY A 145 12.01 5.55 -10.58
N ALA A 146 10.77 5.90 -10.21
CA ALA A 146 10.46 6.74 -9.05
C ALA A 146 9.77 5.98 -7.91
N SER A 147 9.12 4.87 -8.20
CA SER A 147 8.41 4.03 -7.23
C SER A 147 8.69 2.55 -7.49
N THR A 148 8.87 1.77 -6.44
CA THR A 148 9.13 0.33 -6.54
C THR A 148 7.86 -0.41 -6.92
N VAL A 149 7.82 -0.95 -8.13
CA VAL A 149 6.78 -1.89 -8.56
C VAL A 149 7.07 -3.25 -7.93
N PHE A 150 6.13 -3.81 -7.15
CA PHE A 150 6.37 -5.07 -6.44
C PHE A 150 5.27 -6.13 -6.63
N GLY A 151 4.24 -5.82 -7.42
CA GLY A 151 3.18 -6.78 -7.71
C GLY A 151 2.17 -6.27 -8.73
N LYS A 152 1.17 -7.10 -8.97
CA LYS A 152 0.03 -6.76 -9.82
C LYS A 152 -1.24 -7.43 -9.33
N VAL A 153 -2.39 -6.83 -9.60
CA VAL A 153 -3.72 -7.42 -9.40
C VAL A 153 -3.98 -8.45 -10.49
N LEU A 154 -4.56 -9.59 -10.12
CA LEU A 154 -4.86 -10.70 -11.03
C LEU A 154 -6.29 -10.68 -11.54
N ASN A 155 -7.27 -10.30 -10.70
CA ASN A 155 -8.69 -10.26 -11.05
C ASN A 155 -9.10 -8.86 -11.49
N LEU A 156 -8.98 -8.59 -12.79
CA LEU A 156 -9.19 -7.29 -13.40
C LEU A 156 -10.41 -7.20 -14.32
N THR A 157 -11.17 -8.30 -14.44
CA THR A 157 -12.33 -8.38 -15.33
C THR A 157 -13.58 -8.87 -14.60
N ALA A 158 -14.76 -8.59 -15.17
CA ALA A 158 -16.03 -9.05 -14.61
C ALA A 158 -16.20 -10.59 -14.64
N GLN A 159 -15.40 -11.30 -15.45
CA GLN A 159 -15.38 -12.75 -15.55
C GLN A 159 -14.49 -13.41 -14.51
N ASP A 160 -13.62 -12.65 -13.84
CA ASP A 160 -12.79 -13.15 -12.77
C ASP A 160 -13.64 -13.47 -11.53
N GLU A 161 -13.18 -14.41 -10.72
CA GLU A 161 -13.81 -14.72 -9.45
C GLU A 161 -13.82 -13.48 -8.55
N GLY A 162 -15.02 -13.03 -8.16
CA GLY A 162 -15.24 -11.79 -7.41
C GLY A 162 -15.41 -10.54 -8.30
N GLY A 163 -15.32 -10.67 -9.63
CA GLY A 163 -15.52 -9.58 -10.58
C GLY A 163 -14.36 -8.58 -10.64
N ASP A 164 -14.59 -7.45 -11.29
CA ASP A 164 -13.60 -6.36 -11.38
C ASP A 164 -13.65 -5.47 -10.12
N VAL A 165 -13.05 -5.95 -9.04
CA VAL A 165 -12.99 -5.24 -7.75
C VAL A 165 -12.22 -3.92 -7.86
N LEU A 166 -11.24 -3.84 -8.75
CA LEU A 166 -10.49 -2.60 -8.95
C LEU A 166 -11.37 -1.50 -9.57
N ALA A 167 -12.32 -1.86 -10.45
CA ALA A 167 -13.33 -0.92 -10.95
C ALA A 167 -14.32 -0.50 -9.84
N ASN A 168 -14.67 -1.42 -8.93
CA ASN A 168 -15.51 -1.09 -7.79
C ASN A 168 -14.80 -0.09 -6.85
N LEU A 169 -13.51 -0.29 -6.58
CA LEU A 169 -12.71 0.65 -5.79
C LEU A 169 -12.64 2.04 -6.44
N GLU A 170 -12.49 2.11 -7.77
CA GLU A 170 -12.43 3.39 -8.50
C GLU A 170 -13.76 4.15 -8.46
N LYS A 171 -14.89 3.42 -8.47
CA LYS A 171 -16.25 3.97 -8.47
C LYS A 171 -16.90 4.02 -7.10
N ALA A 172 -16.17 3.68 -6.04
CA ALA A 172 -16.71 3.63 -4.69
C ALA A 172 -17.34 4.96 -4.29
N ASN A 173 -18.52 4.88 -3.64
CA ASN A 173 -19.22 6.05 -3.12
C ASN A 173 -18.52 6.57 -1.86
N VAL A 174 -17.45 7.35 -2.06
CA VAL A 174 -16.62 7.92 -1.00
C VAL A 174 -16.44 9.42 -1.15
N LYS A 175 -16.33 10.11 -0.04
CA LYS A 175 -16.08 11.55 -0.05
C LYS A 175 -14.57 11.82 -0.23
N VAL A 176 -14.23 12.49 -1.33
CA VAL A 176 -12.84 12.78 -1.72
C VAL A 176 -12.64 14.29 -1.82
N ASP A 177 -11.52 14.81 -1.30
CA ASP A 177 -11.14 16.21 -1.47
C ASP A 177 -10.41 16.46 -2.81
N LYS A 178 -10.07 17.73 -3.10
CA LYS A 178 -9.38 18.13 -4.34
C LYS A 178 -7.99 17.48 -4.53
N LYS A 179 -7.39 16.91 -3.47
CA LYS A 179 -6.09 16.24 -3.50
C LYS A 179 -6.22 14.71 -3.52
N GLY A 180 -7.45 14.21 -3.62
CA GLY A 180 -7.74 12.79 -3.60
C GLY A 180 -7.82 12.17 -2.19
N LYS A 181 -7.74 12.95 -1.11
CA LYS A 181 -7.83 12.42 0.25
C LYS A 181 -9.25 11.94 0.53
N VAL A 182 -9.37 10.69 0.95
CA VAL A 182 -10.64 10.05 1.32
C VAL A 182 -10.97 10.37 2.77
N SER A 183 -12.21 10.79 3.01
CA SER A 183 -12.78 10.92 4.35
C SER A 183 -13.45 9.60 4.74
N GLN A 184 -13.18 9.10 5.95
CA GLN A 184 -13.92 7.95 6.47
C GLN A 184 -15.33 8.36 6.90
N PRO A 185 -16.36 7.50 6.65
CA PRO A 185 -17.73 7.81 7.02
C PRO A 185 -17.88 7.94 8.54
N LYS A 186 -18.77 8.83 8.93
CA LYS A 186 -19.26 8.98 10.29
C LYS A 186 -20.68 8.44 10.39
N GLU A 187 -21.19 8.26 11.58
CA GLU A 187 -22.57 7.86 11.79
C GLU A 187 -23.52 8.89 11.14
N GLY A 188 -24.42 8.41 10.26
CA GLY A 188 -25.35 9.23 9.49
C GLY A 188 -24.83 9.73 8.13
N ASP A 189 -23.61 9.41 7.74
CA ASP A 189 -23.10 9.72 6.38
C ASP A 189 -23.62 8.70 5.35
N ASP A 190 -23.95 9.17 4.13
CA ASP A 190 -24.44 8.35 3.03
C ASP A 190 -23.32 7.70 2.20
N PHE A 191 -22.04 7.83 2.57
CA PHE A 191 -20.91 7.27 1.86
C PHE A 191 -20.30 6.05 2.57
N GLU A 192 -19.64 5.18 1.80
CA GLU A 192 -19.20 3.87 2.23
C GLU A 192 -17.87 3.90 2.98
N SER A 193 -17.68 2.91 3.86
CA SER A 193 -16.37 2.60 4.42
C SER A 193 -15.44 2.10 3.32
N PHE A 194 -14.21 2.58 3.29
CA PHE A 194 -13.25 2.34 2.22
C PHE A 194 -11.91 1.87 2.80
N LYS A 195 -11.80 0.55 3.01
CA LYS A 195 -10.68 -0.03 3.75
C LYS A 195 -10.34 -1.46 3.33
N ILE A 196 -9.16 -1.90 3.76
CA ILE A 196 -8.75 -3.30 3.78
C ILE A 196 -9.31 -3.90 5.08
N ASN A 197 -10.15 -4.92 5.00
CA ASN A 197 -10.70 -5.61 6.18
C ASN A 197 -9.64 -6.52 6.81
N ASN A 198 -9.03 -7.37 5.99
CA ASN A 198 -7.94 -8.28 6.36
C ASN A 198 -7.17 -8.74 5.12
N VAL A 199 -6.11 -9.53 5.31
CA VAL A 199 -5.30 -10.07 4.22
C VAL A 199 -5.11 -11.57 4.41
N THR A 200 -5.31 -12.35 3.33
CA THR A 200 -4.96 -13.77 3.27
C THR A 200 -3.69 -13.95 2.45
N ILE A 201 -2.70 -14.65 3.02
CA ILE A 201 -1.46 -15.03 2.34
C ILE A 201 -1.60 -16.47 1.88
N HIS A 202 -1.54 -16.71 0.54
CA HIS A 202 -1.68 -18.05 -0.01
C HIS A 202 -0.37 -18.83 -0.03
N ALA A 203 0.74 -18.12 -0.22
CA ALA A 203 2.07 -18.69 -0.11
C ALA A 203 3.07 -17.60 0.30
N ASN A 204 3.97 -17.92 1.24
CA ASN A 204 5.01 -17.00 1.72
C ASN A 204 6.38 -17.68 1.62
N PRO A 205 7.27 -17.24 0.69
CA PRO A 205 8.60 -17.83 0.53
C PRO A 205 9.55 -17.48 1.65
N PHE A 206 9.26 -16.45 2.43
CA PHE A 206 10.09 -15.97 3.54
C PHE A 206 9.68 -16.56 4.89
N ALA A 207 8.57 -17.31 4.96
CA ALA A 207 8.17 -18.04 6.17
C ALA A 207 9.13 -19.23 6.37
N LYS A 208 9.89 -19.20 7.45
CA LYS A 208 10.74 -20.30 7.93
C LYS A 208 10.02 -21.05 9.04
#